data_5b2a19860ec160458a1bc9e966f5b8b4
#
_entry.id   5b2a19860ec160458a1bc9e966f5b8b4
#
_cell.length_a   1.000
_cell.length_b   1.000
_cell.length_c   1.000
_cell.angle_alpha   90.00
_cell.angle_beta   90.00
_cell.angle_gamma   90.00
#
_symmetry.space_group_name_H-M   'P 1'
#
loop_
_entity.id
_entity.type
_entity.pdbx_description
1 polymer ?
#
loop_
_entity_poly.entity_id
_entity_poly.type
_entity_poly.pdbx_seq_one_letter_code
_entity_poly.pdbx_strand_id
1 'polypeptide(L)'
;HLSIRRQRQMCIRDSYIAGDNTYKEGDKIYATRIGLVDYEHRKIHVVALKSFYIPSVGDIVIGKVVEVGMSSWTVDINAPYLATIRASEVLDRQFKPRKDELPSIFDVNDLIIAKIVSYDRTCDPLLTVREPGLGKISRGQIIEITPTKIPRVIGRKGSMVNMIKDETGCQITIGQNGLILINGKTPEDEIIAIMAIRKIEQEAHTSGLTDRVTGMIRRKKKEE
;
A
#
# COMPACT_ATOMS: atom_id res chain seq x y z
N HIS A 1 -2.82 -18.38 -24.75
CA HIS A 1 -1.77 -19.15 -24.07
C HIS A 1 -0.76 -18.19 -23.46
N LEU A 2 -0.90 -17.93 -22.15
CA LEU A 2 0.03 -17.13 -21.35
C LEU A 2 1.18 -18.05 -20.92
N SER A 3 2.30 -17.94 -21.60
CA SER A 3 3.52 -18.68 -21.26
C SER A 3 4.34 -17.83 -20.29
N ILE A 4 4.43 -18.28 -19.04
CA ILE A 4 5.37 -17.75 -18.05
C ILE A 4 6.76 -18.22 -18.44
N ARG A 5 7.57 -17.36 -19.05
CA ARG A 5 8.99 -17.64 -19.28
C ARG A 5 9.82 -16.53 -18.64
N ARG A 6 10.85 -16.94 -17.89
CA ARG A 6 11.96 -16.10 -17.45
C ARG A 6 12.53 -15.38 -18.67
N GLN A 7 12.64 -14.06 -18.62
CA GLN A 7 13.23 -13.17 -19.63
C GLN A 7 12.68 -13.42 -21.05
N ARG A 8 11.55 -12.79 -21.37
CA ARG A 8 11.09 -12.74 -22.75
C ARG A 8 11.85 -11.64 -23.49
N GLN A 9 12.72 -12.05 -24.41
CA GLN A 9 13.36 -11.20 -25.38
C GLN A 9 12.31 -10.81 -26.44
N MET A 10 12.05 -9.54 -26.58
CA MET A 10 11.12 -9.02 -27.58
C MET A 10 11.91 -8.24 -28.64
N CYS A 11 12.01 -8.79 -29.85
CA CYS A 11 12.59 -8.07 -30.99
C CYS A 11 11.56 -7.05 -31.46
N ILE A 12 11.90 -5.78 -31.43
CA ILE A 12 11.00 -4.69 -31.80
C ILE A 12 11.69 -3.82 -32.82
N ARG A 13 11.04 -3.66 -34.00
CA ARG A 13 11.41 -2.66 -34.97
C ARG A 13 11.16 -1.27 -34.42
N ASP A 14 12.17 -0.46 -34.43
CA ASP A 14 12.36 1.02 -34.25
C ASP A 14 11.34 1.94 -33.57
N SER A 15 10.27 1.48 -32.96
CA SER A 15 9.19 2.38 -32.51
C SER A 15 8.74 2.26 -31.06
N TYR A 16 9.29 1.34 -30.28
CA TYR A 16 8.88 1.17 -28.88
C TYR A 16 9.94 1.67 -27.89
N ILE A 17 9.47 2.26 -26.78
CA ILE A 17 10.29 2.81 -25.70
C ILE A 17 10.10 1.92 -24.46
N ALA A 18 11.19 1.71 -23.71
CA ALA A 18 11.11 1.02 -22.43
C ALA A 18 10.34 1.88 -21.43
N GLY A 19 9.35 1.28 -20.78
CA GLY A 19 8.55 1.85 -19.70
C GLY A 19 8.86 1.18 -18.37
N ASP A 20 7.86 1.11 -17.48
CA ASP A 20 8.06 0.58 -16.13
C ASP A 20 8.42 -0.89 -16.13
N ASN A 21 9.37 -1.25 -15.26
CA ASN A 21 9.92 -2.61 -15.13
C ASN A 21 10.50 -3.18 -16.45
N THR A 22 10.97 -2.30 -17.34
CA THR A 22 11.67 -2.69 -18.57
C THR A 22 12.89 -1.81 -18.79
N TYR A 23 13.87 -2.30 -19.53
CA TYR A 23 15.01 -1.51 -19.99
C TYR A 23 15.33 -1.87 -21.45
N LYS A 24 15.89 -0.91 -22.18
CA LYS A 24 16.29 -1.08 -23.56
C LYS A 24 17.80 -1.34 -23.63
N GLU A 25 18.18 -2.38 -24.37
CA GLU A 25 19.58 -2.69 -24.68
C GLU A 25 19.70 -2.98 -26.17
N GLY A 26 20.32 -2.08 -26.90
CA GLY A 26 20.32 -2.11 -28.37
C GLY A 26 18.89 -2.01 -28.93
N ASP A 27 18.54 -2.95 -29.82
CA ASP A 27 17.19 -3.03 -30.43
C ASP A 27 16.19 -3.88 -29.65
N LYS A 28 16.51 -4.26 -28.42
CA LYS A 28 15.68 -5.16 -27.61
C LYS A 28 15.24 -4.49 -26.33
N ILE A 29 14.02 -4.80 -25.91
CA ILE A 29 13.49 -4.40 -24.59
C ILE A 29 13.39 -5.65 -23.72
N TYR A 30 13.99 -5.56 -22.54
CA TYR A 30 14.04 -6.62 -21.54
C TYR A 30 13.18 -6.27 -20.34
N ALA A 31 12.47 -7.27 -19.81
CA ALA A 31 11.75 -7.15 -18.55
C ALA A 31 12.71 -7.31 -17.36
N THR A 32 12.66 -6.40 -16.42
CA THR A 32 13.41 -6.48 -15.15
C THR A 32 12.70 -7.33 -14.10
N ARG A 33 11.40 -7.60 -14.29
CA ARG A 33 10.55 -8.38 -13.38
C ARG A 33 9.65 -9.35 -14.13
N ILE A 34 9.24 -10.41 -13.44
CA ILE A 34 8.23 -11.36 -13.95
C ILE A 34 6.86 -10.70 -13.84
N GLY A 35 6.14 -10.58 -14.95
CA GLY A 35 4.87 -9.91 -14.99
C GLY A 35 4.12 -10.07 -16.31
N LEU A 36 3.04 -9.33 -16.43
CA LEU A 36 2.26 -9.20 -17.65
C LEU A 36 2.78 -8.00 -18.43
N VAL A 37 2.97 -8.20 -19.73
CA VAL A 37 3.38 -7.11 -20.64
C VAL A 37 2.15 -6.29 -21.00
N ASP A 38 2.24 -4.99 -20.82
CA ASP A 38 1.24 -4.01 -21.23
C ASP A 38 1.84 -3.03 -22.23
N TYR A 39 1.01 -2.55 -23.14
CA TYR A 39 1.40 -1.66 -24.24
C TYR A 39 0.59 -0.37 -24.16
N GLU A 40 1.23 0.72 -23.82
CA GLU A 40 0.61 2.02 -23.76
C GLU A 40 1.40 3.05 -24.58
N HIS A 41 0.78 3.66 -25.60
CA HIS A 41 1.34 4.76 -26.42
C HIS A 41 2.79 4.55 -26.88
N ARG A 42 3.10 3.36 -27.45
CA ARG A 42 4.45 2.93 -27.86
C ARG A 42 5.44 2.70 -26.71
N LYS A 43 4.96 2.65 -25.46
CA LYS A 43 5.77 2.20 -24.32
C LYS A 43 5.41 0.76 -23.98
N ILE A 44 6.41 0.00 -23.62
CA ILE A 44 6.22 -1.36 -23.12
C ILE A 44 6.46 -1.34 -21.63
N HIS A 45 5.42 -1.68 -20.89
CA HIS A 45 5.44 -1.81 -19.43
C HIS A 45 5.32 -3.27 -19.04
N VAL A 46 5.89 -3.64 -17.91
CA VAL A 46 5.66 -4.93 -17.28
C VAL A 46 4.98 -4.74 -15.94
N VAL A 47 3.73 -5.18 -15.85
CA VAL A 47 2.99 -5.21 -14.60
C VAL A 47 3.46 -6.42 -13.81
N ALA A 48 4.22 -6.21 -12.75
CA ALA A 48 4.78 -7.28 -11.94
C ALA A 48 3.68 -8.08 -11.22
N LEU A 49 3.76 -9.42 -11.27
CA LEU A 49 2.80 -10.31 -10.57
C LEU A 49 3.01 -10.32 -9.07
N LYS A 50 4.25 -10.23 -8.62
CA LYS A 50 4.64 -10.02 -7.22
C LYS A 50 5.67 -8.91 -7.15
N SER A 51 5.43 -7.92 -6.34
CA SER A 51 6.35 -6.82 -6.13
C SER A 51 6.28 -6.39 -4.67
N PHE A 52 7.43 -6.03 -4.10
CA PHE A 52 7.46 -5.20 -2.90
C PHE A 52 6.98 -3.79 -3.25
N TYR A 53 6.52 -3.10 -2.27
CA TYR A 53 6.09 -1.72 -2.41
C TYR A 53 7.29 -0.82 -2.72
N ILE A 54 7.13 0.05 -3.69
CA ILE A 54 8.09 1.12 -3.99
C ILE A 54 7.41 2.44 -3.62
N PRO A 55 7.99 3.23 -2.72
CA PRO A 55 7.42 4.50 -2.31
C PRO A 55 7.19 5.45 -3.48
N SER A 56 6.06 6.15 -3.46
CA SER A 56 5.74 7.23 -4.41
C SER A 56 5.22 8.45 -3.66
N VAL A 57 5.55 9.64 -4.13
CA VAL A 57 5.08 10.89 -3.52
C VAL A 57 3.56 10.96 -3.59
N GLY A 58 2.94 11.25 -2.45
CA GLY A 58 1.48 11.31 -2.32
C GLY A 58 0.83 10.03 -1.79
N ASP A 59 1.56 8.91 -1.74
CA ASP A 59 1.03 7.66 -1.21
C ASP A 59 0.74 7.76 0.29
N ILE A 60 -0.39 7.20 0.70
CA ILE A 60 -0.70 6.94 2.11
C ILE A 60 -0.13 5.57 2.46
N VAL A 61 0.63 5.51 3.55
CA VAL A 61 1.27 4.30 4.04
C VAL A 61 0.96 4.09 5.52
N ILE A 62 0.89 2.84 5.93
CA ILE A 62 0.84 2.46 7.33
C ILE A 62 2.25 1.99 7.69
N GLY A 63 2.80 2.51 8.78
CA GLY A 63 4.15 2.16 9.18
C GLY A 63 4.27 1.92 10.67
N LYS A 64 5.38 1.31 11.05
CA LYS A 64 5.74 1.03 12.43
C LYS A 64 6.99 1.84 12.79
N VAL A 65 6.93 2.57 13.89
CA VAL A 65 8.10 3.29 14.40
C VAL A 65 9.14 2.30 14.89
N VAL A 66 10.33 2.35 14.33
CA VAL A 66 11.46 1.45 14.66
C VAL A 66 12.44 2.13 15.57
N GLU A 67 12.63 3.45 15.40
CA GLU A 67 13.61 4.20 16.16
C GLU A 67 13.14 5.63 16.39
N VAL A 68 13.45 6.17 17.57
CA VAL A 68 13.21 7.58 17.93
C VAL A 68 14.56 8.28 18.02
N GLY A 69 14.83 9.15 17.05
CA GLY A 69 16.03 9.95 17.01
C GLY A 69 15.94 11.25 17.81
N MET A 70 16.92 12.14 17.66
CA MET A 70 16.94 13.43 18.37
C MET A 70 15.94 14.46 17.83
N SER A 71 15.58 14.37 16.54
CA SER A 71 14.68 15.33 15.86
C SER A 71 13.78 14.66 14.82
N SER A 72 13.74 13.34 14.79
CA SER A 72 12.99 12.57 13.80
C SER A 72 12.69 11.16 14.32
N TRP A 73 11.74 10.50 13.67
CA TRP A 73 11.44 9.08 13.86
C TRP A 73 11.78 8.32 12.59
N THR A 74 12.35 7.14 12.76
CA THR A 74 12.55 6.17 11.69
C THR A 74 11.38 5.19 11.69
N VAL A 75 10.78 4.98 10.53
CA VAL A 75 9.54 4.22 10.36
C VAL A 75 9.74 3.13 9.32
N ASP A 76 9.41 1.90 9.67
CA ASP A 76 9.29 0.81 8.71
C ASP A 76 7.93 0.89 8.03
N ILE A 77 7.94 1.07 6.73
CA ILE A 77 6.76 1.20 5.87
C ILE A 77 6.50 -0.05 5.02
N ASN A 78 7.00 -1.21 5.42
CA ASN A 78 6.89 -2.45 4.64
C ASN A 78 7.44 -2.30 3.20
N ALA A 79 8.54 -1.58 3.07
CA ALA A 79 9.27 -1.33 1.82
C ALA A 79 10.75 -1.73 2.01
N PRO A 80 11.54 -1.85 0.94
CA PRO A 80 12.98 -2.08 1.04
C PRO A 80 13.75 -0.93 1.73
N TYR A 81 13.09 0.19 1.95
CA TYR A 81 13.67 1.40 2.54
C TYR A 81 12.89 1.78 3.80
N LEU A 82 13.61 2.23 4.81
CA LEU A 82 13.01 2.88 5.98
C LEU A 82 12.62 4.31 5.59
N ALA A 83 11.61 4.84 6.26
CA ALA A 83 11.13 6.19 6.04
C ALA A 83 11.41 7.07 7.27
N THR A 84 11.46 8.38 7.07
CA THR A 84 11.75 9.33 8.14
C THR A 84 10.58 10.31 8.32
N ILE A 85 10.18 10.54 9.58
CA ILE A 85 9.27 11.64 9.96
C ILE A 85 10.10 12.66 10.72
N ARG A 86 10.11 13.92 10.28
CA ARG A 86 10.76 15.00 11.02
C ARG A 86 9.84 15.53 12.10
N ALA A 87 10.40 15.93 13.24
CA ALA A 87 9.63 16.54 14.33
C ALA A 87 8.84 17.80 13.87
N SER A 88 9.37 18.55 12.90
CA SER A 88 8.68 19.67 12.28
C SER A 88 7.40 19.28 11.53
N GLU A 89 7.29 18.04 11.07
CA GLU A 89 6.10 17.52 10.37
C GLU A 89 4.98 17.07 11.33
N VAL A 90 5.27 16.96 12.60
CA VAL A 90 4.32 16.52 13.64
C VAL A 90 3.89 17.70 14.51
N LEU A 91 4.84 18.58 14.83
CA LEU A 91 4.61 19.74 15.68
C LEU A 91 4.25 20.96 14.83
N ASP A 92 3.16 21.65 15.17
CA ASP A 92 2.75 22.92 14.53
C ASP A 92 3.66 24.11 14.89
N ARG A 93 4.60 23.89 15.81
CA ARG A 93 5.57 24.88 16.28
C ARG A 93 7.01 24.45 16.02
N GLN A 94 7.94 25.40 16.10
CA GLN A 94 9.36 25.06 16.03
C GLN A 94 9.73 24.05 17.13
N PHE A 95 10.29 22.93 16.70
CA PHE A 95 10.80 21.89 17.57
C PHE A 95 11.93 22.42 18.47
N LYS A 96 11.80 22.20 19.79
CA LYS A 96 12.80 22.56 20.79
C LYS A 96 13.34 21.32 21.47
N PRO A 97 14.51 20.80 21.11
CA PRO A 97 15.03 19.51 21.60
C PRO A 97 15.11 19.34 23.12
N ARG A 98 15.15 20.44 23.87
CA ARG A 98 15.22 20.42 25.33
C ARG A 98 13.85 20.41 26.02
N LYS A 99 12.77 20.67 25.30
CA LYS A 99 11.40 20.77 25.85
C LYS A 99 10.44 19.75 25.28
N ASP A 100 10.70 19.28 24.07
CA ASP A 100 9.80 18.38 23.36
C ASP A 100 10.35 16.96 23.46
N GLU A 101 9.62 16.11 24.17
CA GLU A 101 9.93 14.69 24.33
C GLU A 101 9.31 13.94 23.15
N LEU A 102 10.10 13.58 22.15
CA LEU A 102 9.64 12.85 20.98
C LEU A 102 8.98 11.51 21.30
N PRO A 103 9.48 10.70 22.28
CA PRO A 103 8.83 9.44 22.65
C PRO A 103 7.40 9.61 23.18
N SER A 104 7.04 10.79 23.71
CA SER A 104 5.67 11.04 24.17
C SER A 104 4.66 11.20 23.03
N ILE A 105 5.13 11.48 21.83
CA ILE A 105 4.31 11.65 20.62
C ILE A 105 4.18 10.30 19.90
N PHE A 106 5.29 9.75 19.50
CA PHE A 106 5.38 8.40 18.92
C PHE A 106 6.54 7.66 19.58
N ASP A 107 6.23 6.53 20.17
CA ASP A 107 7.22 5.63 20.77
C ASP A 107 7.60 4.49 19.81
N VAL A 108 8.68 3.79 20.14
CA VAL A 108 9.11 2.60 19.40
C VAL A 108 8.00 1.55 19.41
N ASN A 109 7.74 0.96 18.26
CA ASN A 109 6.65 0.03 17.98
C ASN A 109 5.26 0.67 17.80
N ASP A 110 5.10 1.98 17.92
CA ASP A 110 3.84 2.62 17.58
C ASP A 110 3.53 2.44 16.08
N LEU A 111 2.27 2.24 15.80
CA LEU A 111 1.75 2.14 14.45
C LEU A 111 1.17 3.49 14.03
N ILE A 112 1.50 3.93 12.84
CA ILE A 112 1.11 5.23 12.33
C ILE A 112 0.60 5.16 10.90
N ILE A 113 -0.30 6.06 10.57
CA ILE A 113 -0.69 6.35 9.19
C ILE A 113 0.00 7.64 8.78
N ALA A 114 0.72 7.61 7.69
CA ALA A 114 1.46 8.76 7.19
C ALA A 114 1.36 8.86 5.66
N LYS A 115 1.70 10.03 5.13
CA LYS A 115 1.74 10.30 3.70
C LYS A 115 3.16 10.61 3.28
N ILE A 116 3.58 10.11 2.12
CA ILE A 116 4.88 10.38 1.55
C ILE A 116 4.88 11.75 0.91
N VAL A 117 5.72 12.65 1.41
CA VAL A 117 5.89 14.02 0.89
C VAL A 117 6.99 14.08 -0.16
N SER A 118 8.08 13.38 0.08
CA SER A 118 9.24 13.38 -0.80
C SER A 118 9.88 12.01 -0.79
N TYR A 119 10.25 11.55 -1.96
CA TYR A 119 11.06 10.36 -2.15
C TYR A 119 11.94 10.53 -3.37
N ASP A 120 13.22 10.30 -3.19
CA ASP A 120 14.20 10.17 -4.25
C ASP A 120 14.99 8.87 -3.98
N ARG A 121 15.42 8.20 -5.04
CA ARG A 121 16.19 6.95 -4.93
C ARG A 121 17.52 7.10 -4.17
N THR A 122 17.96 8.34 -3.95
CA THR A 122 19.19 8.68 -3.21
C THR A 122 18.95 9.01 -1.74
N CYS A 123 17.67 9.22 -1.33
CA CYS A 123 17.29 9.61 0.03
C CYS A 123 16.13 8.77 0.53
N ASP A 124 16.08 8.56 1.83
CA ASP A 124 14.96 7.90 2.49
C ASP A 124 13.64 8.66 2.27
N PRO A 125 12.50 7.95 2.13
CA PRO A 125 11.20 8.59 2.02
C PRO A 125 10.91 9.49 3.21
N LEU A 126 10.49 10.73 2.93
CA LEU A 126 10.04 11.66 3.97
C LEU A 126 8.53 11.57 4.11
N LEU A 127 8.08 11.38 5.35
CA LEU A 127 6.68 11.26 5.70
C LEU A 127 6.15 12.49 6.42
N THR A 128 4.85 12.76 6.26
CA THR A 128 4.08 13.74 7.04
C THR A 128 2.86 13.10 7.68
N VAL A 129 2.43 13.65 8.81
CA VAL A 129 1.21 13.26 9.52
C VAL A 129 0.25 14.45 9.72
N ARG A 130 0.47 15.57 9.02
CA ARG A 130 -0.31 16.81 9.21
C ARG A 130 -1.71 16.78 8.63
N GLU A 131 -1.98 15.88 7.67
CA GLU A 131 -3.29 15.82 7.05
C GLU A 131 -4.31 15.12 7.96
N PRO A 132 -5.61 15.50 7.89
CA PRO A 132 -6.65 14.84 8.65
C PRO A 132 -6.72 13.33 8.37
N GLY A 133 -6.83 12.52 9.41
CA GLY A 133 -6.87 11.06 9.30
C GLY A 133 -5.50 10.38 9.30
N LEU A 134 -4.42 11.16 9.38
CA LEU A 134 -3.05 10.65 9.59
C LEU A 134 -2.67 10.73 11.08
N GLY A 135 -1.65 9.99 11.47
CA GLY A 135 -1.10 9.99 12.83
C GLY A 135 -1.10 8.60 13.48
N LYS A 136 -1.05 8.59 14.81
CA LYS A 136 -0.95 7.35 15.60
C LYS A 136 -2.23 6.53 15.52
N ILE A 137 -2.07 5.24 15.29
CA ILE A 137 -3.17 4.26 15.30
C ILE A 137 -3.37 3.80 16.73
N SER A 138 -4.55 4.03 17.28
CA SER A 138 -4.90 3.65 18.66
C SER A 138 -5.76 2.39 18.73
N ARG A 139 -6.48 2.03 17.67
CA ARG A 139 -7.42 0.90 17.63
C ARG A 139 -7.47 0.26 16.26
N GLY A 140 -7.90 -1.01 16.21
CA GLY A 140 -8.12 -1.78 14.98
C GLY A 140 -7.04 -2.82 14.74
N GLN A 141 -7.29 -3.67 13.77
CA GLN A 141 -6.38 -4.72 13.34
C GLN A 141 -5.68 -4.33 12.04
N ILE A 142 -4.39 -4.63 11.96
CA ILE A 142 -3.62 -4.45 10.72
C ILE A 142 -3.44 -5.80 10.05
N ILE A 143 -3.75 -5.84 8.77
CA ILE A 143 -3.47 -6.99 7.91
C ILE A 143 -2.53 -6.58 6.78
N GLU A 144 -1.72 -7.54 6.38
CA GLU A 144 -0.84 -7.39 5.23
C GLU A 144 -1.42 -8.13 4.03
N ILE A 145 -1.40 -7.48 2.88
CA ILE A 145 -1.72 -8.06 1.58
C ILE A 145 -0.65 -7.70 0.56
N THR A 146 -0.60 -8.45 -0.52
CA THR A 146 0.33 -8.17 -1.62
C THR A 146 0.06 -6.77 -2.20
N PRO A 147 1.05 -5.84 -2.25
CA PRO A 147 0.83 -4.46 -2.72
C PRO A 147 0.21 -4.38 -4.12
N THR A 148 0.56 -5.30 -5.02
CA THR A 148 -0.02 -5.37 -6.39
C THR A 148 -1.53 -5.67 -6.41
N LYS A 149 -2.10 -6.13 -5.28
CA LYS A 149 -3.54 -6.42 -5.14
C LYS A 149 -4.34 -5.26 -4.55
N ILE A 150 -3.67 -4.24 -4.01
CA ILE A 150 -4.30 -3.04 -3.44
C ILE A 150 -5.32 -2.39 -4.38
N PRO A 151 -5.01 -2.14 -5.67
CA PRO A 151 -5.98 -1.55 -6.58
C PRO A 151 -7.27 -2.39 -6.72
N ARG A 152 -7.16 -3.71 -6.58
CA ARG A 152 -8.32 -4.60 -6.63
C ARG A 152 -9.18 -4.53 -5.38
N VAL A 153 -8.56 -4.37 -4.21
CA VAL A 153 -9.26 -4.17 -2.93
C VAL A 153 -9.97 -2.82 -2.90
N ILE A 154 -9.34 -1.78 -3.43
CA ILE A 154 -9.98 -0.46 -3.57
C ILE A 154 -11.16 -0.54 -4.55
N GLY A 155 -10.93 -1.19 -5.69
CA GLY A 155 -11.89 -1.25 -6.78
C GLY A 155 -12.02 0.06 -7.57
N ARG A 156 -12.83 0.07 -8.63
CA ARG A 156 -13.04 1.27 -9.44
C ARG A 156 -13.69 2.37 -8.60
N LYS A 157 -13.01 3.51 -8.47
CA LYS A 157 -13.47 4.66 -7.67
C LYS A 157 -13.82 4.29 -6.21
N GLY A 158 -13.13 3.30 -5.63
CA GLY A 158 -13.38 2.88 -4.25
C GLY A 158 -14.58 1.94 -4.07
N SER A 159 -15.22 1.44 -5.14
CA SER A 159 -16.46 0.68 -5.05
C SER A 159 -16.36 -0.58 -4.20
N MET A 160 -15.23 -1.30 -4.27
CA MET A 160 -15.06 -2.54 -3.52
C MET A 160 -14.86 -2.27 -2.02
N VAL A 161 -13.98 -1.33 -1.68
CA VAL A 161 -13.73 -0.98 -0.26
C VAL A 161 -14.96 -0.35 0.38
N ASN A 162 -15.71 0.51 -0.35
CA ASN A 162 -16.93 1.10 0.17
C ASN A 162 -18.01 0.05 0.43
N MET A 163 -18.18 -0.91 -0.48
CA MET A 163 -19.09 -2.03 -0.26
C MET A 163 -18.74 -2.82 1.00
N ILE A 164 -17.46 -3.09 1.26
CA ILE A 164 -17.04 -3.78 2.49
C ILE A 164 -17.36 -2.91 3.72
N LYS A 165 -17.05 -1.61 3.67
CA LYS A 165 -17.36 -0.66 4.77
C LYS A 165 -18.87 -0.64 5.06
N ASP A 166 -19.71 -0.56 4.04
CA ASP A 166 -21.16 -0.48 4.18
C ASP A 166 -21.74 -1.79 4.74
N GLU A 167 -21.28 -2.93 4.25
CA GLU A 167 -21.79 -4.25 4.67
C GLU A 167 -21.27 -4.65 6.07
N THR A 168 -20.04 -4.28 6.47
CA THR A 168 -19.45 -4.64 7.77
C THR A 168 -19.61 -3.54 8.83
N GLY A 169 -19.79 -2.29 8.42
CA GLY A 169 -19.77 -1.14 9.35
C GLY A 169 -18.37 -0.77 9.84
N CYS A 170 -17.31 -1.38 9.29
CA CYS A 170 -15.94 -1.13 9.68
C CYS A 170 -15.37 0.12 8.98
N GLN A 171 -14.51 0.84 9.67
CA GLN A 171 -13.64 1.82 9.07
C GLN A 171 -12.40 1.10 8.51
N ILE A 172 -12.12 1.28 7.24
CA ILE A 172 -10.99 0.63 6.56
C ILE A 172 -10.09 1.71 5.98
N THR A 173 -8.83 1.72 6.39
CA THR A 173 -7.79 2.58 5.83
C THR A 173 -6.78 1.71 5.09
N ILE A 174 -6.56 2.00 3.82
CA ILE A 174 -5.69 1.20 2.95
C ILE A 174 -4.39 1.96 2.73
N GLY A 175 -3.28 1.37 3.18
CA GLY A 175 -1.93 1.81 2.82
C GLY A 175 -1.53 1.25 1.45
N GLN A 176 -0.91 2.07 0.61
CA GLN A 176 -0.38 1.63 -0.69
C GLN A 176 0.75 0.59 -0.55
N ASN A 177 1.36 0.54 0.62
CA ASN A 177 2.42 -0.40 0.99
C ASN A 177 1.94 -1.83 1.31
N GLY A 178 0.66 -2.13 1.11
CA GLY A 178 0.11 -3.48 1.35
C GLY A 178 -0.43 -3.68 2.77
N LEU A 179 -0.32 -2.70 3.65
CA LEU A 179 -0.91 -2.74 4.98
C LEU A 179 -2.31 -2.12 4.97
N ILE A 180 -3.26 -2.78 5.61
CA ILE A 180 -4.64 -2.30 5.73
C ILE A 180 -5.03 -2.29 7.20
N LEU A 181 -5.47 -1.14 7.68
CA LEU A 181 -6.07 -0.97 9.00
C LEU A 181 -7.58 -1.17 8.92
N ILE A 182 -8.09 -2.04 9.76
CA ILE A 182 -9.52 -2.33 9.91
C ILE A 182 -9.90 -2.01 11.35
N ASN A 183 -10.88 -1.14 11.52
CA ASN A 183 -11.40 -0.74 12.83
C ASN A 183 -12.92 -0.92 12.83
N GLY A 184 -13.38 -1.98 13.45
CA GLY A 184 -14.80 -2.32 13.60
C GLY A 184 -15.39 -1.85 14.92
N LYS A 185 -16.71 -1.92 15.04
CA LYS A 185 -17.40 -1.72 16.31
C LYS A 185 -17.29 -2.96 17.19
N THR A 186 -17.31 -4.13 16.58
CA THR A 186 -17.17 -5.42 17.24
C THR A 186 -16.00 -6.20 16.61
N PRO A 187 -15.35 -7.09 17.37
CA PRO A 187 -14.30 -7.95 16.84
C PRO A 187 -14.78 -8.86 15.70
N GLU A 188 -16.06 -9.26 15.74
CA GLU A 188 -16.68 -10.09 14.72
C GLU A 188 -16.77 -9.37 13.38
N ASP A 189 -17.18 -8.10 13.37
CA ASP A 189 -17.21 -7.27 12.17
C ASP A 189 -15.80 -7.14 11.55
N GLU A 190 -14.76 -6.96 12.39
CA GLU A 190 -13.37 -6.90 11.94
C GLU A 190 -12.96 -8.22 11.27
N ILE A 191 -13.28 -9.36 11.87
CA ILE A 191 -12.98 -10.69 11.31
C ILE A 191 -13.66 -10.87 9.95
N ILE A 192 -14.94 -10.49 9.83
CA ILE A 192 -15.67 -10.59 8.55
C ILE A 192 -15.02 -9.70 7.50
N ALA A 193 -14.63 -8.48 7.85
CA ALA A 193 -13.92 -7.57 6.94
C ALA A 193 -12.56 -8.15 6.50
N ILE A 194 -11.80 -8.73 7.42
CA ILE A 194 -10.53 -9.41 7.13
C ILE A 194 -10.75 -10.57 6.15
N MET A 195 -11.75 -11.42 6.41
CA MET A 195 -12.08 -12.55 5.52
C MET A 195 -12.48 -12.07 4.12
N ALA A 196 -13.23 -10.96 4.03
CA ALA A 196 -13.60 -10.35 2.75
C ALA A 196 -12.37 -9.88 1.96
N ILE A 197 -11.45 -9.18 2.62
CA ILE A 197 -10.22 -8.67 1.99
C ILE A 197 -9.31 -9.84 1.56
N ARG A 198 -9.14 -10.86 2.40
CA ARG A 198 -8.37 -12.07 2.04
C ARG A 198 -8.96 -12.80 0.85
N LYS A 199 -10.29 -12.90 0.77
CA LYS A 199 -10.96 -13.48 -0.38
C LYS A 199 -10.71 -12.68 -1.66
N ILE A 200 -10.72 -11.34 -1.59
CA ILE A 200 -10.40 -10.48 -2.72
C ILE A 200 -8.95 -10.71 -3.16
N GLU A 201 -8.01 -10.83 -2.23
CA GLU A 201 -6.62 -11.12 -2.55
C GLU A 201 -6.46 -12.44 -3.28
N GLN A 202 -7.12 -13.50 -2.81
CA GLN A 202 -7.05 -14.84 -3.41
C GLN A 202 -7.71 -14.91 -4.79
N GLU A 203 -8.88 -14.28 -4.93
CA GLU A 203 -9.71 -14.37 -6.13
C GLU A 203 -9.57 -13.15 -7.06
N ALA A 204 -8.50 -12.34 -6.92
CA ALA A 204 -8.32 -11.09 -7.64
C ALA A 204 -8.44 -11.17 -9.17
N HIS A 205 -8.25 -12.35 -9.75
CA HIS A 205 -8.27 -12.57 -11.19
C HIS A 205 -9.64 -13.02 -11.75
N THR A 206 -10.64 -13.18 -10.88
CA THR A 206 -11.96 -13.70 -11.29
C THR A 206 -12.97 -12.58 -11.51
N SER A 207 -13.94 -12.79 -12.42
CA SER A 207 -15.09 -11.92 -12.63
C SER A 207 -16.17 -12.16 -11.57
N GLY A 208 -17.09 -11.19 -11.37
CA GLY A 208 -18.18 -11.30 -10.41
C GLY A 208 -17.74 -11.38 -8.93
N LEU A 209 -16.55 -10.87 -8.62
CA LEU A 209 -15.98 -10.93 -7.28
C LEU A 209 -16.80 -10.14 -6.25
N THR A 210 -17.35 -8.99 -6.65
CA THR A 210 -18.17 -8.15 -5.77
C THR A 210 -19.36 -8.91 -5.20
N ASP A 211 -20.14 -9.58 -6.06
CA ASP A 211 -21.33 -10.32 -5.63
C ASP A 211 -20.97 -11.48 -4.71
N ARG A 212 -19.86 -12.17 -4.98
CA ARG A 212 -19.38 -13.27 -4.14
C ARG A 212 -18.92 -12.81 -2.77
N VAL A 213 -18.21 -11.66 -2.71
CA VAL A 213 -17.75 -11.08 -1.44
C VAL A 213 -18.96 -10.59 -0.64
N THR A 214 -19.89 -9.85 -1.27
CA THR A 214 -21.13 -9.40 -0.62
C THR A 214 -21.94 -10.58 -0.09
N GLY A 215 -22.12 -11.62 -0.91
CA GLY A 215 -22.84 -12.83 -0.49
C GLY A 215 -22.17 -13.55 0.69
N MET A 216 -20.84 -13.56 0.75
CA MET A 216 -20.11 -14.13 1.88
C MET A 216 -20.30 -13.30 3.16
N ILE A 217 -20.18 -11.98 3.09
CA ILE A 217 -20.35 -11.08 4.24
C ILE A 217 -21.77 -11.26 4.82
N ARG A 218 -22.79 -11.24 3.97
CA ARG A 218 -24.19 -11.37 4.40
C ARG A 218 -24.51 -12.74 5.00
N ARG A 219 -23.86 -13.82 4.53
CA ARG A 219 -24.02 -15.16 5.15
C ARG A 219 -23.40 -15.18 6.53
N LYS A 220 -22.19 -14.66 6.69
CA LYS A 220 -21.50 -14.64 7.98
C LYS A 220 -22.25 -13.82 9.02
N LYS A 221 -22.79 -12.65 8.65
CA LYS A 221 -23.64 -11.84 9.53
C LYS A 221 -24.99 -12.48 9.92
N LYS A 222 -25.44 -13.51 9.23
CA LYS A 222 -26.67 -14.25 9.58
C LYS A 222 -26.39 -15.46 10.46
N GLU A 223 -25.14 -15.93 10.49
CA GLU A 223 -24.72 -17.05 11.32
C GLU A 223 -24.40 -16.63 12.77
N GLU A 224 -24.32 -15.31 13.01
CA GLU A 224 -24.15 -14.66 14.30
C GLU A 224 -25.51 -14.18 14.86
#